data_feb5cc975f18f47780b92fe579f66320
#
_entry.id   feb5cc975f18f47780b92fe579f66320
#
_cell.length_a   1.000
_cell.length_b   1.000
_cell.length_c   1.000
_cell.angle_alpha   90.00
_cell.angle_beta   90.00
_cell.angle_gamma   90.00
#
_symmetry.space_group_name_H-M   'P 1'
#
loop_
_entity.id
_entity.type
_entity.pdbx_description
1 polymer ?
#
loop_
_entity_poly.entity_id
_entity_poly.type
_entity_poly.pdbx_seq_one_letter_code
_entity_poly.pdbx_strand_id
1 'polypeptide(L)'
;MENNDFTNSTNPLNQDEIQKYLKDIRKIKVMTPERERELSKIICSEECTEQQKELIYKELLEGNLRFVITVAKQYQNQGLDLSDLIAEGNLGLMKAIKNFDWSKKLRFISYAVWWIKQSILQSLNENSRTIRLPVNVVQDLHKAKKEAQKTNKDLADKFMTLPKTIALDNHINEEGDTLVDMIENVNAVQPDESFATDGILKEKLLDIMGGLDERERSIVEDYYGLTGTPRTLEDIGGDFGLTKERVRQIKEKALRKLRNESSTLFDYM
;
A
#
# COMPACT_ATOMS: atom_id res chain seq x y z
N MET A 1 -1.53 -4.92 -33.35
CA MET A 1 -2.88 -4.61 -32.87
C MET A 1 -3.09 -5.44 -31.63
N GLU A 2 -2.58 -4.99 -30.51
CA GLU A 2 -2.77 -5.65 -29.21
C GLU A 2 -3.77 -4.80 -28.43
N ASN A 3 -4.96 -5.35 -28.30
CA ASN A 3 -6.02 -4.79 -27.48
C ASN A 3 -5.55 -4.84 -26.02
N ASN A 4 -5.16 -3.68 -25.49
CA ASN A 4 -5.02 -3.49 -24.07
C ASN A 4 -6.42 -3.49 -23.44
N ASP A 5 -6.97 -4.64 -23.25
CA ASP A 5 -8.12 -4.87 -22.37
C ASP A 5 -7.65 -4.72 -20.91
N PHE A 6 -7.42 -3.47 -20.50
CA PHE A 6 -7.54 -3.13 -19.11
C PHE A 6 -9.03 -3.21 -18.78
N THR A 7 -9.48 -4.41 -18.45
CA THR A 7 -10.79 -4.63 -17.87
C THR A 7 -10.90 -3.69 -16.67
N ASN A 8 -11.72 -2.66 -16.85
CA ASN A 8 -12.21 -1.81 -15.79
C ASN A 8 -12.87 -2.71 -14.74
N SER A 9 -12.15 -3.05 -13.71
CA SER A 9 -12.73 -3.56 -12.46
C SER A 9 -13.40 -2.38 -11.74
N THR A 10 -14.42 -1.80 -12.39
CA THR A 10 -15.35 -0.91 -11.71
C THR A 10 -16.16 -1.80 -10.80
N ASN A 11 -15.87 -1.70 -9.52
CA ASN A 11 -16.58 -2.39 -8.46
C ASN A 11 -18.08 -2.13 -8.66
N PRO A 12 -18.96 -3.13 -8.86
CA PRO A 12 -20.37 -2.91 -9.14
C PRO A 12 -21.06 -2.04 -8.10
N LEU A 13 -20.59 -2.06 -6.84
CA LEU A 13 -21.08 -1.20 -5.76
C LEU A 13 -20.88 0.29 -6.07
N ASN A 14 -19.76 0.68 -6.68
CA ASN A 14 -19.51 2.08 -7.04
C ASN A 14 -20.41 2.57 -8.18
N GLN A 15 -20.86 1.70 -9.05
CA GLN A 15 -21.78 2.08 -10.15
C GLN A 15 -23.15 2.49 -9.63
N ASP A 16 -23.69 1.77 -8.65
CA ASP A 16 -24.98 2.09 -8.04
C ASP A 16 -24.96 3.41 -7.28
N GLU A 17 -23.87 3.70 -6.58
CA GLU A 17 -23.68 4.97 -5.85
C GLU A 17 -23.57 6.16 -6.82
N ILE A 18 -22.79 6.02 -7.89
CA ILE A 18 -22.68 7.05 -8.93
C ILE A 18 -24.05 7.28 -9.60
N GLN A 19 -24.81 6.22 -9.87
CA GLN A 19 -26.14 6.37 -10.47
C GLN A 19 -27.11 7.13 -9.56
N LYS A 20 -27.10 6.86 -8.25
CA LYS A 20 -27.89 7.61 -7.27
C LYS A 20 -27.49 9.08 -7.27
N TYR A 21 -26.20 9.38 -7.18
CA TYR A 21 -25.66 10.73 -7.23
C TYR A 21 -26.08 11.47 -8.52
N LEU A 22 -25.94 10.83 -9.68
CA LEU A 22 -26.36 11.40 -10.96
C LEU A 22 -27.87 11.67 -11.02
N LYS A 23 -28.68 10.79 -10.41
CA LYS A 23 -30.14 10.96 -10.32
C LYS A 23 -30.51 12.16 -9.46
N ASP A 24 -29.80 12.39 -8.38
CA ASP A 24 -30.06 13.53 -7.49
C ASP A 24 -29.61 14.85 -8.12
N ILE A 25 -28.46 14.89 -8.76
CA ILE A 25 -27.99 16.09 -9.48
C ILE A 25 -28.91 16.45 -10.65
N ARG A 26 -29.56 15.48 -11.30
CA ARG A 26 -30.53 15.79 -12.38
C ARG A 26 -31.71 16.64 -11.90
N LYS A 27 -32.08 16.56 -10.61
CA LYS A 27 -33.17 17.34 -10.01
C LYS A 27 -32.79 18.79 -9.79
N ILE A 28 -31.48 19.08 -9.70
CA ILE A 28 -30.96 20.42 -9.42
C ILE A 28 -30.97 21.25 -10.70
N LYS A 29 -31.44 22.47 -10.59
CA LYS A 29 -31.47 23.42 -11.74
C LYS A 29 -30.03 23.87 -12.05
N VAL A 30 -29.70 23.88 -13.34
CA VAL A 30 -28.41 24.41 -13.80
C VAL A 30 -28.36 25.92 -13.59
N MET A 31 -27.22 26.43 -13.13
CA MET A 31 -26.98 27.86 -12.95
C MET A 31 -27.08 28.62 -14.28
N THR A 32 -28.00 29.57 -14.37
CA THR A 32 -28.10 30.47 -15.53
C THR A 32 -27.18 31.68 -15.37
N PRO A 33 -26.71 32.28 -16.49
CA PRO A 33 -25.86 33.48 -16.41
C PRO A 33 -26.53 34.68 -15.73
N GLU A 34 -27.82 34.73 -15.80
CA GLU A 34 -28.63 35.82 -15.18
C GLU A 34 -28.63 35.65 -13.65
N ARG A 35 -28.94 34.43 -13.20
CA ARG A 35 -28.95 34.09 -11.78
C ARG A 35 -27.56 34.28 -11.13
N GLU A 36 -26.48 33.86 -11.84
CA GLU A 36 -25.11 34.09 -11.42
C GLU A 36 -24.81 35.58 -11.17
N ARG A 37 -25.29 36.47 -12.07
CA ARG A 37 -25.13 37.93 -11.93
C ARG A 37 -25.93 38.48 -10.77
N GLU A 38 -27.13 37.99 -10.51
CA GLU A 38 -27.92 38.40 -9.35
C GLU A 38 -27.22 38.04 -8.05
N LEU A 39 -26.75 36.80 -7.92
CA LEU A 39 -26.02 36.30 -6.76
C LEU A 39 -24.73 37.10 -6.52
N SER A 40 -23.99 37.40 -7.60
CA SER A 40 -22.77 38.21 -7.50
C SER A 40 -23.04 39.62 -6.95
N LYS A 41 -24.16 40.26 -7.35
CA LYS A 41 -24.55 41.57 -6.80
C LYS A 41 -24.87 41.49 -5.30
N ILE A 42 -25.54 40.41 -4.87
CA ILE A 42 -25.89 40.23 -3.45
C ILE A 42 -24.62 39.98 -2.63
N ILE A 43 -23.67 39.17 -3.11
CA ILE A 43 -22.39 38.95 -2.41
C ILE A 43 -21.56 40.21 -2.27
N CYS A 44 -21.60 41.10 -3.28
CA CYS A 44 -20.86 42.36 -3.28
C CYS A 44 -21.56 43.47 -2.47
N SER A 45 -22.79 43.28 -2.02
CA SER A 45 -23.46 44.28 -1.17
C SER A 45 -22.91 44.24 0.26
N GLU A 46 -22.75 45.40 0.87
CA GLU A 46 -22.24 45.54 2.26
C GLU A 46 -23.21 44.97 3.31
N GLU A 47 -24.47 44.77 2.96
CA GLU A 47 -25.51 44.23 3.83
C GLU A 47 -25.55 42.69 3.88
N CYS A 48 -24.68 42.00 3.12
CA CYS A 48 -24.69 40.53 3.03
C CYS A 48 -24.13 39.88 4.32
N THR A 49 -25.00 39.19 5.06
CA THR A 49 -24.58 38.44 6.26
C THR A 49 -23.83 37.17 5.88
N GLU A 50 -22.97 36.66 6.79
CA GLU A 50 -22.24 35.41 6.55
C GLU A 50 -23.15 34.21 6.27
N GLN A 51 -24.32 34.13 6.92
CA GLN A 51 -25.31 33.10 6.67
C GLN A 51 -25.89 33.16 5.24
N GLN A 52 -26.11 34.39 4.75
CA GLN A 52 -26.56 34.58 3.35
C GLN A 52 -25.48 34.21 2.35
N LYS A 53 -24.21 34.50 2.63
CA LYS A 53 -23.08 34.06 1.78
C LYS A 53 -23.00 32.55 1.69
N GLU A 54 -23.16 31.83 2.80
CA GLU A 54 -23.16 30.37 2.80
C GLU A 54 -24.30 29.79 1.95
N LEU A 55 -25.49 30.34 2.05
CA LEU A 55 -26.61 29.91 1.21
C LEU A 55 -26.35 30.13 -0.28
N ILE A 56 -25.78 31.31 -0.62
CA ILE A 56 -25.43 31.63 -2.01
C ILE A 56 -24.32 30.70 -2.52
N TYR A 57 -23.30 30.42 -1.70
CA TYR A 57 -22.24 29.49 -2.05
C TYR A 57 -22.77 28.08 -2.29
N LYS A 58 -23.74 27.65 -1.48
CA LYS A 58 -24.44 26.37 -1.68
C LYS A 58 -25.20 26.33 -3.01
N GLU A 59 -25.96 27.40 -3.32
CA GLU A 59 -26.69 27.50 -4.59
C GLU A 59 -25.75 27.49 -5.80
N LEU A 60 -24.61 28.21 -5.69
CA LEU A 60 -23.56 28.23 -6.73
C LEU A 60 -22.91 26.87 -6.90
N LEU A 61 -22.61 26.17 -5.80
CA LEU A 61 -22.05 24.82 -5.83
C LEU A 61 -23.00 23.86 -6.53
N GLU A 62 -24.22 23.75 -6.04
CA GLU A 62 -25.25 22.84 -6.55
C GLU A 62 -25.52 23.06 -8.05
N GLY A 63 -25.65 24.31 -8.47
CA GLY A 63 -25.91 24.68 -9.86
C GLY A 63 -24.79 24.32 -10.85
N ASN A 64 -23.55 24.07 -10.34
CA ASN A 64 -22.38 23.79 -11.16
C ASN A 64 -21.87 22.32 -11.05
N LEU A 65 -22.47 21.45 -10.21
CA LEU A 65 -22.06 20.05 -10.05
C LEU A 65 -22.06 19.26 -11.36
N ARG A 66 -23.05 19.51 -12.25
CA ARG A 66 -23.12 18.85 -13.56
C ARG A 66 -21.92 19.16 -14.43
N PHE A 67 -21.36 20.36 -14.31
CA PHE A 67 -20.18 20.74 -15.06
C PHE A 67 -18.93 20.00 -14.54
N VAL A 68 -18.80 19.82 -13.22
CA VAL A 68 -17.71 19.01 -12.64
C VAL A 68 -17.68 17.61 -13.22
N ILE A 69 -18.84 16.95 -13.35
CA ILE A 69 -18.94 15.60 -13.94
C ILE A 69 -18.41 15.59 -15.38
N THR A 70 -18.74 16.63 -16.16
CA THR A 70 -18.26 16.74 -17.55
C THR A 70 -16.74 16.86 -17.62
N VAL A 71 -16.14 17.59 -16.69
CA VAL A 71 -14.68 17.72 -16.59
C VAL A 71 -14.05 16.43 -16.09
N ALA A 72 -14.60 15.81 -15.03
CA ALA A 72 -14.09 14.56 -14.45
C ALA A 72 -14.05 13.41 -15.46
N LYS A 73 -15.07 13.31 -16.33
CA LYS A 73 -15.11 12.30 -17.41
C LYS A 73 -13.94 12.38 -18.39
N GLN A 74 -13.29 13.55 -18.54
CA GLN A 74 -12.12 13.70 -19.42
C GLN A 74 -10.87 13.04 -18.84
N TYR A 75 -10.87 12.74 -17.53
CA TYR A 75 -9.76 12.16 -16.79
C TYR A 75 -10.00 10.71 -16.37
N GLN A 76 -11.05 10.07 -16.87
CA GLN A 76 -11.31 8.64 -16.63
C GLN A 76 -10.15 7.75 -17.13
N ASN A 77 -10.04 6.56 -16.56
CA ASN A 77 -9.04 5.53 -16.95
C ASN A 77 -7.58 5.95 -16.73
N GLN A 78 -7.32 6.88 -15.81
CA GLN A 78 -5.98 7.32 -15.47
C GLN A 78 -5.50 6.84 -14.09
N GLY A 79 -6.19 5.84 -13.51
CA GLY A 79 -5.78 5.22 -12.24
C GLY A 79 -6.65 5.61 -11.02
N LEU A 80 -7.63 6.50 -11.21
CA LEU A 80 -8.66 6.80 -10.20
C LEU A 80 -10.05 6.48 -10.74
N ASP A 81 -10.95 6.08 -9.86
CA ASP A 81 -12.35 5.87 -10.20
C ASP A 81 -13.08 7.18 -10.47
N LEU A 82 -14.18 7.11 -11.22
CA LEU A 82 -14.97 8.30 -11.57
C LEU A 82 -15.58 8.98 -10.33
N SER A 83 -15.97 8.22 -9.32
CA SER A 83 -16.46 8.74 -8.04
C SER A 83 -15.44 9.65 -7.37
N ASP A 84 -14.18 9.21 -7.32
CA ASP A 84 -13.08 9.96 -6.69
C ASP A 84 -12.74 11.22 -7.51
N LEU A 85 -12.72 11.10 -8.84
CA LEU A 85 -12.50 12.25 -9.73
C LEU A 85 -13.58 13.32 -9.58
N ILE A 86 -14.84 12.91 -9.39
CA ILE A 86 -15.96 13.83 -9.14
C ILE A 86 -15.80 14.47 -7.75
N ALA A 87 -15.46 13.70 -6.71
CA ALA A 87 -15.27 14.21 -5.37
C ALA A 87 -14.16 15.28 -5.33
N GLU A 88 -13.00 14.98 -5.92
CA GLU A 88 -11.89 15.92 -6.04
C GLU A 88 -12.23 17.15 -6.88
N GLY A 89 -12.97 16.94 -7.96
CA GLY A 89 -13.50 18.05 -8.77
C GLY A 89 -14.44 18.97 -7.99
N ASN A 90 -15.28 18.41 -7.12
CA ASN A 90 -16.17 19.18 -6.25
C ASN A 90 -15.36 19.98 -5.19
N LEU A 91 -14.29 19.40 -4.64
CA LEU A 91 -13.36 20.12 -3.77
C LEU A 91 -12.69 21.30 -4.50
N GLY A 92 -12.29 21.08 -5.74
CA GLY A 92 -11.78 22.14 -6.62
C GLY A 92 -12.82 23.26 -6.84
N LEU A 93 -14.08 22.90 -7.10
CA LEU A 93 -15.18 23.85 -7.28
C LEU A 93 -15.42 24.67 -5.98
N MET A 94 -15.40 24.04 -4.81
CA MET A 94 -15.52 24.74 -3.52
C MET A 94 -14.39 25.74 -3.28
N LYS A 95 -13.14 25.36 -3.62
CA LYS A 95 -11.99 26.28 -3.57
C LYS A 95 -12.17 27.46 -4.53
N ALA A 96 -12.71 27.22 -5.73
CA ALA A 96 -13.00 28.26 -6.70
C ALA A 96 -14.03 29.26 -6.19
N ILE A 97 -15.13 28.80 -5.56
CA ILE A 97 -16.17 29.68 -5.01
C ILE A 97 -15.59 30.62 -3.94
N LYS A 98 -14.74 30.11 -3.05
CA LYS A 98 -14.13 30.90 -1.97
C LYS A 98 -13.14 31.95 -2.49
N ASN A 99 -12.42 31.66 -3.57
CA ASN A 99 -11.34 32.50 -4.10
C ASN A 99 -11.79 33.37 -5.29
N PHE A 100 -13.04 33.26 -5.71
CA PHE A 100 -13.52 34.03 -6.86
C PHE A 100 -13.82 35.47 -6.47
N ASP A 101 -13.32 36.41 -7.28
CA ASP A 101 -13.61 37.84 -7.13
C ASP A 101 -14.92 38.16 -7.84
N TRP A 102 -15.98 38.30 -7.06
CA TRP A 102 -17.35 38.54 -7.53
C TRP A 102 -17.56 39.97 -8.09
N SER A 103 -16.61 40.89 -7.87
CA SER A 103 -16.67 42.26 -8.43
C SER A 103 -16.37 42.26 -9.94
N LYS A 104 -15.66 41.24 -10.44
CA LYS A 104 -15.30 41.11 -11.85
C LYS A 104 -16.50 40.57 -12.68
N LYS A 105 -16.78 41.22 -13.79
CA LYS A 105 -17.86 40.84 -14.73
C LYS A 105 -17.52 39.61 -15.57
N LEU A 106 -16.81 38.62 -14.97
CA LEU A 106 -16.41 37.38 -15.63
C LEU A 106 -17.36 36.25 -15.26
N ARG A 107 -17.51 35.25 -16.13
CA ARG A 107 -18.24 34.03 -15.83
C ARG A 107 -17.50 33.19 -14.80
N PHE A 108 -18.20 32.83 -13.73
CA PHE A 108 -17.63 32.00 -12.67
C PHE A 108 -17.10 30.64 -13.23
N ILE A 109 -17.83 30.02 -14.12
CA ILE A 109 -17.45 28.75 -14.75
C ILE A 109 -16.08 28.81 -15.41
N SER A 110 -15.73 29.92 -16.09
CA SER A 110 -14.45 30.08 -16.76
C SER A 110 -13.26 30.09 -15.77
N TYR A 111 -13.49 30.59 -14.57
CA TYR A 111 -12.51 30.55 -13.48
C TYR A 111 -12.49 29.19 -12.79
N ALA A 112 -13.65 28.62 -12.49
CA ALA A 112 -13.80 27.37 -11.78
C ALA A 112 -13.15 26.18 -12.51
N VAL A 113 -13.17 26.16 -13.86
CA VAL A 113 -12.52 25.11 -14.68
C VAL A 113 -11.06 24.88 -14.27
N TRP A 114 -10.31 25.94 -14.01
CA TRP A 114 -8.89 25.84 -13.63
C TRP A 114 -8.71 25.17 -12.27
N TRP A 115 -9.53 25.51 -11.30
CA TRP A 115 -9.50 24.92 -9.97
C TRP A 115 -9.94 23.47 -9.96
N ILE A 116 -11.01 23.16 -10.72
CA ILE A 116 -11.50 21.79 -10.87
C ILE A 116 -10.40 20.92 -11.49
N LYS A 117 -9.84 21.34 -12.63
CA LYS A 117 -8.75 20.60 -13.28
C LYS A 117 -7.52 20.46 -12.39
N GLN A 118 -7.14 21.51 -11.69
CA GLN A 118 -5.99 21.50 -10.80
C GLN A 118 -6.19 20.48 -9.66
N SER A 119 -7.36 20.46 -9.03
CA SER A 119 -7.65 19.51 -7.95
C SER A 119 -7.64 18.06 -8.45
N ILE A 120 -8.28 17.78 -9.61
CA ILE A 120 -8.30 16.46 -10.23
C ILE A 120 -6.88 16.00 -10.60
N LEU A 121 -6.08 16.86 -11.25
CA LEU A 121 -4.70 16.52 -11.63
C LEU A 121 -3.80 16.31 -10.42
N GLN A 122 -3.99 17.08 -9.34
CA GLN A 122 -3.26 16.88 -8.10
C GLN A 122 -3.58 15.51 -7.51
N SER A 123 -4.85 15.14 -7.40
CA SER A 123 -5.26 13.84 -6.88
C SER A 123 -4.77 12.68 -7.78
N LEU A 124 -4.81 12.84 -9.09
CA LEU A 124 -4.23 11.85 -10.02
C LEU A 124 -2.72 11.66 -9.81
N ASN A 125 -1.97 12.75 -9.59
CA ASN A 125 -0.53 12.65 -9.35
C ASN A 125 -0.21 11.98 -8.01
N GLU A 126 -1.07 12.16 -7.00
CA GLU A 126 -0.84 11.67 -5.64
C GLU A 126 -1.37 10.26 -5.41
N ASN A 127 -2.54 9.92 -5.95
CA ASN A 127 -3.32 8.76 -5.56
C ASN A 127 -3.56 7.74 -6.69
N SER A 128 -3.14 8.02 -7.95
CA SER A 128 -3.41 7.12 -9.08
C SER A 128 -2.64 5.81 -9.08
N ARG A 129 -1.67 5.64 -8.19
CA ARG A 129 -0.79 4.46 -8.14
C ARG A 129 -0.80 3.82 -6.77
N THR A 130 -0.79 2.49 -6.74
CA THR A 130 -0.65 1.69 -5.52
C THR A 130 0.67 2.01 -4.79
N ILE A 131 1.77 2.15 -5.54
CA ILE A 131 3.05 2.62 -5.01
C ILE A 131 3.18 4.10 -5.36
N ARG A 132 3.08 4.96 -4.34
CA ARG A 132 3.17 6.42 -4.51
C ARG A 132 4.52 6.83 -5.09
N LEU A 133 4.48 7.67 -6.10
CA LEU A 133 5.67 8.30 -6.69
C LEU A 133 5.67 9.80 -6.40
N PRO A 134 6.86 10.43 -6.26
CA PRO A 134 6.96 11.89 -6.18
C PRO A 134 6.37 12.56 -7.43
N VAL A 135 5.70 13.70 -7.23
CA VAL A 135 5.01 14.45 -8.32
C VAL A 135 5.96 14.78 -9.48
N ASN A 136 7.21 15.11 -9.19
CA ASN A 136 8.22 15.41 -10.21
C ASN A 136 8.43 14.22 -11.15
N VAL A 137 8.54 13.00 -10.60
CA VAL A 137 8.74 11.77 -11.38
C VAL A 137 7.51 11.48 -12.26
N VAL A 138 6.30 11.69 -11.71
CA VAL A 138 5.05 11.52 -12.46
C VAL A 138 4.96 12.51 -13.62
N GLN A 139 5.32 13.78 -13.40
CA GLN A 139 5.32 14.80 -14.43
C GLN A 139 6.33 14.49 -15.55
N ASP A 140 7.54 14.06 -15.18
CA ASP A 140 8.56 13.67 -16.14
C ASP A 140 8.14 12.45 -16.96
N LEU A 141 7.48 11.49 -16.33
CA LEU A 141 6.89 10.34 -17.01
C LEU A 141 5.81 10.75 -18.02
N HIS A 142 4.93 11.69 -17.64
CA HIS A 142 3.92 12.21 -18.58
C HIS A 142 4.54 12.95 -19.76
N LYS A 143 5.60 13.75 -19.53
CA LYS A 143 6.34 14.42 -20.61
C LYS A 143 7.01 13.40 -21.54
N ALA A 144 7.72 12.42 -20.97
CA ALA A 144 8.38 11.37 -21.75
C ALA A 144 7.39 10.55 -22.58
N LYS A 145 6.23 10.16 -22.03
CA LYS A 145 5.16 9.49 -22.79
C LYS A 145 4.66 10.34 -23.97
N LYS A 146 4.47 11.64 -23.74
CA LYS A 146 3.99 12.55 -24.79
C LYS A 146 5.03 12.75 -25.88
N GLU A 147 6.32 12.78 -25.55
CA GLU A 147 7.43 12.86 -26.49
C GLU A 147 7.61 11.56 -27.28
N ALA A 148 7.53 10.41 -26.61
CA ALA A 148 7.58 9.10 -27.25
C ALA A 148 6.45 8.92 -28.28
N GLN A 149 5.23 9.34 -27.94
CA GLN A 149 4.10 9.32 -28.86
C GLN A 149 4.30 10.22 -30.10
N LYS A 150 4.98 11.37 -29.93
CA LYS A 150 5.24 12.28 -31.05
C LYS A 150 6.37 11.80 -31.96
N THR A 151 7.37 11.14 -31.40
CA THR A 151 8.59 10.74 -32.11
C THR A 151 8.61 9.28 -32.53
N ASN A 152 7.58 8.49 -32.22
CA ASN A 152 7.53 7.03 -32.42
C ASN A 152 8.79 6.31 -31.86
N LYS A 153 9.38 6.86 -30.79
CA LYS A 153 10.50 6.26 -30.06
C LYS A 153 10.00 5.58 -28.82
N ASP A 154 10.68 4.48 -28.45
CA ASP A 154 10.42 3.82 -27.18
C ASP A 154 10.65 4.77 -25.99
N LEU A 155 9.90 4.54 -24.92
CA LEU A 155 10.10 5.26 -23.67
C LEU A 155 11.56 5.09 -23.21
N ALA A 156 12.17 6.16 -22.72
CA ALA A 156 13.52 6.10 -22.15
C ALA A 156 13.60 5.01 -21.07
N ASP A 157 14.67 4.21 -21.06
CA ASP A 157 14.90 3.08 -20.16
C ASP A 157 14.64 3.41 -18.69
N LYS A 158 14.93 4.64 -18.27
CA LYS A 158 14.63 5.15 -16.92
C LYS A 158 13.17 5.03 -16.52
N PHE A 159 12.23 5.08 -17.47
CA PHE A 159 10.80 5.01 -17.20
C PHE A 159 10.21 3.62 -17.40
N MET A 160 10.92 2.74 -18.11
CA MET A 160 10.55 1.32 -18.22
C MET A 160 10.74 0.57 -16.90
N THR A 161 11.70 0.99 -16.07
CA THR A 161 12.00 0.39 -14.76
C THR A 161 11.06 0.83 -13.64
N LEU A 162 10.11 1.75 -13.91
CA LEU A 162 9.15 2.15 -12.89
C LEU A 162 8.20 0.99 -12.56
N PRO A 163 8.02 0.65 -11.28
CA PRO A 163 7.25 -0.50 -10.86
C PRO A 163 5.80 -0.38 -11.36
N LYS A 164 5.40 -1.32 -12.20
CA LYS A 164 4.01 -1.54 -12.60
C LYS A 164 3.46 -2.66 -11.74
N THR A 165 2.44 -2.38 -10.96
CA THR A 165 1.79 -3.40 -10.13
C THR A 165 0.88 -4.28 -10.98
N ILE A 166 0.91 -5.58 -10.71
CA ILE A 166 0.04 -6.58 -11.33
C ILE A 166 -0.73 -7.24 -10.18
N ALA A 167 -2.03 -7.48 -10.38
CA ALA A 167 -2.84 -8.20 -9.39
C ALA A 167 -2.42 -9.66 -9.33
N LEU A 168 -2.21 -10.20 -8.13
CA LEU A 168 -1.84 -11.60 -7.91
C LEU A 168 -2.98 -12.57 -8.23
N ASP A 169 -4.22 -12.10 -8.14
CA ASP A 169 -5.42 -12.88 -8.44
C ASP A 169 -5.72 -13.00 -9.95
N ASN A 170 -4.87 -12.42 -10.80
CA ASN A 170 -5.04 -12.56 -12.24
C ASN A 170 -4.82 -14.01 -12.65
N HIS A 171 -5.81 -14.59 -13.38
CA HIS A 171 -5.70 -15.90 -13.98
C HIS A 171 -4.64 -15.88 -15.09
N ILE A 172 -3.78 -16.90 -15.10
CA ILE A 172 -2.74 -17.08 -16.12
C ILE A 172 -3.23 -18.02 -17.22
N ASN A 173 -3.98 -19.05 -16.83
CA ASN A 173 -4.44 -20.11 -17.69
C ASN A 173 -5.97 -20.17 -17.73
N GLU A 174 -6.52 -20.83 -18.77
CA GLU A 174 -7.95 -21.13 -18.88
C GLU A 174 -8.42 -22.13 -17.79
N GLU A 175 -7.50 -22.84 -17.14
CA GLU A 175 -7.75 -23.78 -16.04
C GLU A 175 -8.02 -23.10 -14.69
N GLY A 176 -7.81 -21.76 -14.61
CA GLY A 176 -8.13 -20.96 -13.44
C GLY A 176 -6.95 -20.72 -12.49
N ASP A 177 -5.73 -21.13 -12.83
CA ASP A 177 -4.53 -20.88 -12.03
C ASP A 177 -4.26 -19.37 -11.93
N THR A 178 -3.91 -18.91 -10.73
CA THR A 178 -3.62 -17.51 -10.46
C THR A 178 -2.10 -17.26 -10.36
N LEU A 179 -1.68 -15.99 -10.51
CA LEU A 179 -0.27 -15.62 -10.31
C LEU A 179 0.23 -15.96 -8.90
N VAL A 180 -0.65 -15.94 -7.88
CA VAL A 180 -0.28 -16.25 -6.50
C VAL A 180 0.11 -17.72 -6.35
N ASP A 181 -0.51 -18.64 -7.10
CA ASP A 181 -0.24 -20.08 -7.05
C ASP A 181 1.14 -20.44 -7.61
N MET A 182 1.72 -19.57 -8.45
CA MET A 182 3.04 -19.74 -9.04
C MET A 182 4.18 -19.16 -8.19
N ILE A 183 3.87 -18.39 -7.14
CA ILE A 183 4.89 -17.77 -6.30
C ILE A 183 5.33 -18.77 -5.23
N GLU A 184 6.60 -19.15 -5.27
CA GLU A 184 7.22 -20.04 -4.30
C GLU A 184 7.25 -19.37 -2.91
N ASN A 185 6.84 -20.12 -1.88
CA ASN A 185 7.01 -19.69 -0.49
C ASN A 185 8.44 -20.00 -0.03
N VAL A 186 9.31 -19.01 -0.08
CA VAL A 186 10.74 -19.11 0.32
C VAL A 186 10.91 -19.53 1.78
N ASN A 187 9.91 -19.29 2.62
CA ASN A 187 9.92 -19.65 4.05
C ASN A 187 9.18 -20.97 4.34
N ALA A 188 8.75 -21.70 3.31
CA ALA A 188 8.15 -23.00 3.53
C ALA A 188 9.23 -23.98 3.98
N VAL A 189 9.05 -24.52 5.18
CA VAL A 189 9.90 -25.61 5.68
C VAL A 189 9.67 -26.83 4.80
N GLN A 190 10.70 -27.30 4.16
CA GLN A 190 10.63 -28.54 3.35
C GLN A 190 10.24 -29.71 4.27
N PRO A 191 9.32 -30.61 3.85
CA PRO A 191 8.87 -31.73 4.69
C PRO A 191 10.01 -32.65 5.14
N ASP A 192 11.04 -32.75 4.35
CA ASP A 192 12.25 -33.55 4.61
C ASP A 192 13.25 -32.86 5.55
N GLU A 193 13.31 -31.54 5.57
CA GLU A 193 14.20 -30.80 6.49
C GLU A 193 13.81 -31.01 7.96
N SER A 194 12.53 -31.02 8.29
CA SER A 194 12.07 -31.26 9.67
C SER A 194 12.36 -32.70 10.13
N PHE A 195 12.27 -33.69 9.24
CA PHE A 195 12.60 -35.07 9.58
C PHE A 195 14.12 -35.33 9.65
N ALA A 196 14.89 -34.74 8.75
CA ALA A 196 16.33 -34.93 8.71
C ALA A 196 17.05 -34.20 9.85
N THR A 197 16.63 -32.97 10.17
CA THR A 197 17.39 -32.12 11.11
C THR A 197 17.10 -32.48 12.56
N ASP A 198 15.83 -32.62 12.96
CA ASP A 198 15.48 -32.80 14.38
C ASP A 198 15.70 -34.23 14.88
N GLY A 199 15.44 -35.25 14.06
CA GLY A 199 15.59 -36.66 14.46
C GLY A 199 17.06 -37.10 14.48
N ILE A 200 17.75 -36.97 13.36
CA ILE A 200 19.11 -37.43 13.16
C ILE A 200 20.12 -36.62 13.97
N LEU A 201 19.94 -35.30 14.01
CA LEU A 201 20.82 -34.40 14.81
C LEU A 201 20.71 -34.72 16.30
N LYS A 202 19.47 -34.95 16.81
CA LYS A 202 19.23 -35.28 18.20
C LYS A 202 19.84 -36.63 18.58
N GLU A 203 19.70 -37.65 17.73
CA GLU A 203 20.26 -38.97 17.93
C GLU A 203 21.79 -38.91 17.95
N LYS A 204 22.41 -38.21 17.00
CA LYS A 204 23.86 -37.99 16.98
C LYS A 204 24.40 -37.15 18.14
N LEU A 205 23.67 -36.14 18.59
CA LEU A 205 24.00 -35.38 19.79
C LEU A 205 24.02 -36.30 21.03
N LEU A 206 23.04 -37.18 21.16
CA LEU A 206 23.01 -38.15 22.27
C LEU A 206 24.16 -39.12 22.23
N ASP A 207 24.56 -39.61 21.04
CA ASP A 207 25.71 -40.49 20.85
C ASP A 207 27.02 -39.80 21.29
N ILE A 208 27.28 -38.60 20.85
CA ILE A 208 28.44 -37.81 21.20
C ILE A 208 28.45 -37.48 22.73
N MET A 209 27.30 -37.21 23.30
CA MET A 209 27.14 -37.00 24.73
C MET A 209 27.43 -38.27 25.55
N GLY A 210 27.36 -39.47 24.93
CA GLY A 210 27.76 -40.72 25.55
C GLY A 210 29.25 -40.80 25.97
N GLY A 211 30.11 -39.99 25.35
CA GLY A 211 31.54 -39.83 25.71
C GLY A 211 31.83 -38.95 26.94
N LEU A 212 30.78 -38.29 27.49
CA LEU A 212 30.91 -37.46 28.67
C LEU A 212 30.71 -38.27 29.97
N ASP A 213 31.34 -37.81 31.05
CA ASP A 213 31.03 -38.30 32.42
C ASP A 213 29.57 -38.03 32.76
N GLU A 214 28.92 -38.91 33.52
CA GLU A 214 27.52 -38.81 33.90
C GLU A 214 27.14 -37.43 34.49
N ARG A 215 28.05 -36.85 35.31
CA ARG A 215 27.90 -35.49 35.86
C ARG A 215 28.07 -34.39 34.81
N GLU A 216 29.02 -34.52 33.89
CA GLU A 216 29.25 -33.58 32.81
C GLU A 216 28.05 -33.56 31.87
N ARG A 217 27.48 -34.73 31.58
CA ARG A 217 26.31 -34.93 30.75
C ARG A 217 25.06 -34.28 31.36
N SER A 218 24.72 -34.59 32.60
CA SER A 218 23.54 -34.01 33.27
C SER A 218 23.60 -32.49 33.34
N ILE A 219 24.78 -31.91 33.62
CA ILE A 219 24.96 -30.46 33.68
C ILE A 219 24.72 -29.79 32.30
N VAL A 220 25.15 -30.46 31.22
CA VAL A 220 24.92 -29.97 29.85
C VAL A 220 23.44 -30.11 29.45
N GLU A 221 22.83 -31.25 29.75
CA GLU A 221 21.40 -31.51 29.48
C GLU A 221 20.50 -30.49 30.17
N ASP A 222 20.72 -30.23 31.46
CA ASP A 222 19.94 -29.27 32.25
C ASP A 222 20.16 -27.81 31.80
N TYR A 223 21.41 -27.46 31.48
CA TYR A 223 21.72 -26.09 31.08
C TYR A 223 21.12 -25.72 29.73
N TYR A 224 21.15 -26.63 28.74
CA TYR A 224 20.61 -26.39 27.41
C TYR A 224 19.15 -26.85 27.25
N GLY A 225 18.61 -27.51 28.27
CA GLY A 225 17.22 -27.99 28.24
C GLY A 225 16.97 -29.12 27.24
N LEU A 226 17.95 -30.01 27.01
CA LEU A 226 17.82 -31.09 26.02
C LEU A 226 16.78 -32.13 26.41
N THR A 227 16.55 -32.31 27.70
CA THR A 227 15.52 -33.20 28.28
C THR A 227 14.33 -32.48 28.89
N GLY A 228 14.34 -31.13 28.94
CA GLY A 228 13.28 -30.34 29.56
C GLY A 228 13.46 -28.83 29.36
N THR A 229 13.12 -28.04 30.35
CA THR A 229 13.30 -26.57 30.32
C THR A 229 14.73 -26.22 30.73
N PRO A 230 15.39 -25.26 30.04
CA PRO A 230 16.75 -24.83 30.39
C PRO A 230 16.81 -24.23 31.80
N ARG A 231 17.83 -24.60 32.55
CA ARG A 231 18.01 -24.20 33.96
C ARG A 231 19.23 -23.28 34.12
N THR A 232 19.22 -22.49 35.21
CA THR A 232 20.34 -21.60 35.48
C THR A 232 21.52 -22.35 36.14
N LEU A 233 22.74 -21.82 36.01
CA LEU A 233 23.93 -22.43 36.65
C LEU A 233 23.84 -22.46 38.19
N GLU A 234 23.03 -21.61 38.80
CA GLU A 234 22.76 -21.57 40.22
C GLU A 234 21.86 -22.70 40.67
N ASP A 235 20.77 -22.93 39.93
CA ASP A 235 19.82 -24.01 40.20
C ASP A 235 20.49 -25.38 40.06
N ILE A 236 21.25 -25.56 38.97
CA ILE A 236 22.03 -26.77 38.75
C ILE A 236 23.09 -26.98 39.86
N GLY A 237 23.74 -25.88 40.29
CA GLY A 237 24.69 -25.92 41.41
C GLY A 237 24.05 -26.38 42.72
N GLY A 238 22.83 -25.95 42.98
CA GLY A 238 22.04 -26.37 44.14
C GLY A 238 21.80 -27.89 44.20
N ASP A 239 21.41 -28.47 43.05
CA ASP A 239 21.10 -29.92 42.95
C ASP A 239 22.36 -30.81 43.12
N PHE A 240 23.49 -30.36 42.61
CA PHE A 240 24.75 -31.10 42.69
C PHE A 240 25.63 -30.74 43.92
N GLY A 241 25.18 -29.79 44.77
CA GLY A 241 25.97 -29.31 45.90
C GLY A 241 27.27 -28.60 45.49
N LEU A 242 27.24 -27.92 44.32
CA LEU A 242 28.40 -27.25 43.73
C LEU A 242 28.18 -25.73 43.64
N THR A 243 29.26 -24.97 43.67
CA THR A 243 29.20 -23.53 43.42
C THR A 243 28.91 -23.24 41.92
N LYS A 244 28.22 -22.16 41.62
CA LYS A 244 27.95 -21.67 40.26
C LYS A 244 29.20 -21.69 39.37
N GLU A 245 30.34 -21.23 39.90
CA GLU A 245 31.61 -21.19 39.15
C GLU A 245 32.12 -22.60 38.85
N ARG A 246 31.93 -23.54 39.77
CA ARG A 246 32.34 -24.94 39.56
C ARG A 246 31.49 -25.63 38.48
N VAL A 247 30.18 -25.35 38.45
CA VAL A 247 29.29 -25.84 37.39
C VAL A 247 29.72 -25.24 36.06
N ARG A 248 30.05 -23.94 36.02
CA ARG A 248 30.55 -23.29 34.78
C ARG A 248 31.82 -23.97 34.26
N GLN A 249 32.78 -24.25 35.15
CA GLN A 249 34.03 -24.95 34.79
C GLN A 249 33.77 -26.35 34.22
N ILE A 250 32.89 -27.11 34.87
CA ILE A 250 32.50 -28.46 34.37
C ILE A 250 31.84 -28.36 33.01
N LYS A 251 30.89 -27.43 32.84
CA LYS A 251 30.23 -27.19 31.55
C LYS A 251 31.26 -26.85 30.46
N GLU A 252 32.19 -25.93 30.71
CA GLU A 252 33.20 -25.58 29.73
C GLU A 252 34.13 -26.74 29.36
N LYS A 253 34.49 -27.55 30.36
CA LYS A 253 35.26 -28.76 30.13
C LYS A 253 34.52 -29.79 29.28
N ALA A 254 33.22 -29.98 29.56
CA ALA A 254 32.35 -30.86 28.78
C ALA A 254 32.23 -30.38 27.32
N LEU A 255 31.98 -29.07 27.12
CA LEU A 255 31.91 -28.47 25.81
C LEU A 255 33.21 -28.60 25.00
N ARG A 256 34.37 -28.51 25.65
CA ARG A 256 35.64 -28.74 24.96
C ARG A 256 35.80 -30.19 24.51
N LYS A 257 35.38 -31.17 25.34
CA LYS A 257 35.39 -32.60 24.96
C LYS A 257 34.46 -32.81 23.76
N LEU A 258 33.22 -32.32 23.84
CA LEU A 258 32.22 -32.40 22.73
C LEU A 258 32.76 -31.77 21.44
N ARG A 259 33.44 -30.61 21.52
CA ARG A 259 34.02 -29.95 20.35
C ARG A 259 35.10 -30.77 19.66
N ASN A 260 35.89 -31.51 20.43
CA ASN A 260 36.91 -32.38 19.86
C ASN A 260 36.33 -33.63 19.15
N GLU A 261 35.19 -34.11 19.62
CA GLU A 261 34.47 -35.24 19.04
C GLU A 261 33.48 -34.83 17.93
N SER A 262 33.15 -33.52 17.83
CA SER A 262 32.14 -32.99 16.92
C SER A 262 32.63 -32.82 15.48
N SER A 263 33.85 -33.23 15.12
CA SER A 263 34.31 -33.12 13.72
C SER A 263 33.41 -33.85 12.72
N THR A 264 32.62 -34.83 13.18
CA THR A 264 31.64 -35.56 12.38
C THR A 264 30.28 -34.89 12.28
N LEU A 265 29.99 -33.84 13.09
CA LEU A 265 28.71 -33.11 13.03
C LEU A 265 28.68 -32.06 11.90
N PHE A 266 29.86 -31.58 11.47
CA PHE A 266 29.94 -30.59 10.38
C PHE A 266 29.48 -31.15 9.02
N ASP A 267 29.44 -32.46 8.86
CA ASP A 267 28.96 -33.11 7.64
C ASP A 267 27.42 -33.10 7.52
N TYR A 268 26.71 -32.68 8.56
CA TYR A 268 25.23 -32.62 8.66
C TYR A 268 24.64 -31.22 8.84
N MET A 269 25.47 -30.17 8.85
CA MET A 269 25.08 -28.76 8.85
C MET A 269 25.29 -28.15 7.46
#